data_b69d63f2a1577003819e27539de2151f
#
_entry.id   b69d63f2a1577003819e27539de2151f
#
_cell.length_a   1.000
_cell.length_b   1.000
_cell.length_c   1.000
_cell.angle_alpha   90.00
_cell.angle_beta   90.00
_cell.angle_gamma   90.00
#
_symmetry.space_group_name_H-M   'P 1'
#
loop_
_entity.id
_entity.type
_entity.pdbx_description
1 polymer ?
#
loop_
_entity_poly.entity_id
_entity_poly.type
_entity_poly.pdbx_seq_one_letter_code
_entity_poly.pdbx_strand_id
1 'polypeptide(L)'
;MKRDFKEWLSTFRPCISDYCYYVDFDKVNSNVDSIKVELNILNTLVGSKNIEKDFENVITKYPETLKCIPLLLAVRAKEISVTDAEGEYNFSFSKCNYSIEEYKMFMRKTKLFDLLENHIVSNLVDYATGVETGLDSNGRKNRGGHLMENLVESYIQKAGFVKNKNYFKEMYIHEIEQKWGVNLSAISNQGKMEKRFDFVIKTDKQIYVIETNFYSSGGSKLNETARSYKTLAQEVATIDSVTFIWFTDGCGWNSARHNLEETFDVLDTVYNIQDLENGILKSI
;
A
#
# COMPACT_ATOMS: atom_id res chain seq x y z
N MET A 1 11.46 -10.68 -35.30
CA MET A 1 12.66 -11.31 -34.64
C MET A 1 12.22 -11.68 -33.22
N LYS A 2 12.36 -12.95 -32.79
CA LYS A 2 11.98 -13.34 -31.41
C LYS A 2 12.93 -12.63 -30.45
N ARG A 3 12.38 -11.98 -29.39
CA ARG A 3 13.19 -11.30 -28.37
C ARG A 3 14.03 -12.33 -27.60
N ASP A 4 15.26 -11.98 -27.24
CA ASP A 4 16.11 -12.83 -26.38
C ASP A 4 15.74 -12.59 -24.91
N PHE A 5 15.36 -13.66 -24.21
CA PHE A 5 14.95 -13.58 -22.81
C PHE A 5 16.08 -13.15 -21.87
N LYS A 6 17.33 -13.60 -22.13
CA LYS A 6 18.47 -13.28 -21.26
C LYS A 6 18.86 -11.82 -21.39
N GLU A 7 18.85 -11.31 -22.63
CA GLU A 7 19.10 -9.90 -22.90
C GLU A 7 18.01 -9.04 -22.27
N TRP A 8 16.75 -9.37 -22.47
CA TRP A 8 15.60 -8.68 -21.88
C TRP A 8 15.66 -8.67 -20.34
N LEU A 9 15.90 -9.81 -19.68
CA LEU A 9 16.01 -9.90 -18.23
C LEU A 9 17.20 -9.09 -17.68
N SER A 10 18.28 -8.96 -18.45
CA SER A 10 19.48 -8.20 -18.04
C SER A 10 19.21 -6.70 -17.90
N THR A 11 18.15 -6.18 -18.50
CA THR A 11 17.75 -4.77 -18.43
C THR A 11 16.84 -4.46 -17.25
N PHE A 12 16.48 -5.46 -16.42
CA PHE A 12 15.63 -5.28 -15.26
C PHE A 12 16.28 -4.43 -14.19
N ARG A 13 15.54 -3.52 -13.62
CA ARG A 13 16.02 -2.51 -12.67
C ARG A 13 16.03 -3.03 -11.24
N PRO A 14 17.05 -2.64 -10.45
CA PRO A 14 17.10 -3.03 -9.04
C PRO A 14 16.07 -2.27 -8.20
N CYS A 15 15.66 -1.07 -8.62
CA CYS A 15 14.78 -0.19 -7.85
C CYS A 15 14.06 0.80 -8.78
N ILE A 16 12.80 1.13 -8.41
CA ILE A 16 12.00 2.22 -9.01
C ILE A 16 11.54 3.21 -7.94
N SER A 17 12.05 3.10 -6.71
CA SER A 17 11.69 3.99 -5.62
C SER A 17 12.24 5.40 -5.87
N ASP A 18 11.38 6.39 -5.77
CA ASP A 18 11.74 7.80 -5.74
C ASP A 18 12.04 8.28 -4.31
N TYR A 19 12.32 9.58 -4.15
CA TYR A 19 12.64 10.15 -2.83
C TYR A 19 11.45 10.13 -1.86
N CYS A 20 10.22 10.15 -2.36
CA CYS A 20 8.98 10.12 -1.56
C CYS A 20 8.60 8.71 -1.10
N TYR A 21 9.28 7.69 -1.61
CA TYR A 21 9.02 6.28 -1.26
C TYR A 21 9.22 5.97 0.22
N TYR A 22 10.22 6.57 0.86
CA TYR A 22 10.69 6.14 2.18
C TYR A 22 9.79 6.59 3.33
N VAL A 23 9.59 7.88 3.49
CA VAL A 23 8.75 8.50 4.52
C VAL A 23 8.14 9.79 3.94
N ASP A 24 6.84 9.94 4.13
CA ASP A 24 6.12 11.17 3.86
C ASP A 24 6.19 12.08 5.10
N PHE A 25 7.26 12.86 5.22
CA PHE A 25 7.46 13.76 6.36
C PHE A 25 6.42 14.89 6.44
N ASP A 26 5.83 15.33 5.33
CA ASP A 26 4.76 16.33 5.36
C ASP A 26 3.54 15.77 6.07
N LYS A 27 3.18 14.53 5.76
CA LYS A 27 2.09 13.81 6.43
C LYS A 27 2.42 13.52 7.90
N VAL A 28 3.64 13.06 8.21
CA VAL A 28 4.09 12.82 9.58
C VAL A 28 3.98 14.08 10.41
N ASN A 29 4.52 15.19 9.93
CA ASN A 29 4.48 16.48 10.61
C ASN A 29 3.04 16.98 10.79
N SER A 30 2.20 16.90 9.75
CA SER A 30 0.79 17.30 9.83
C SER A 30 0.03 16.51 10.90
N ASN A 31 0.25 15.19 10.98
CA ASN A 31 -0.37 14.35 11.99
C ASN A 31 0.04 14.76 13.42
N VAL A 32 1.34 14.95 13.64
CA VAL A 32 1.87 15.35 14.96
C VAL A 32 1.44 16.76 15.34
N ASP A 33 1.49 17.71 14.41
CA ASP A 33 1.08 19.10 14.66
C ASP A 33 -0.39 19.21 15.06
N SER A 34 -1.25 18.32 14.58
CA SER A 34 -2.69 18.27 14.91
C SER A 34 -2.97 17.96 16.40
N ILE A 35 -1.99 17.38 17.11
CA ILE A 35 -2.10 16.99 18.54
C ILE A 35 -0.95 17.52 19.40
N LYS A 36 -0.12 18.41 18.85
CA LYS A 36 1.10 18.90 19.48
C LYS A 36 0.87 19.63 20.81
N VAL A 37 -0.23 20.38 20.89
CA VAL A 37 -0.59 21.10 22.13
C VAL A 37 -0.88 20.10 23.25
N GLU A 38 -1.68 19.09 22.98
CA GLU A 38 -2.05 18.07 23.95
C GLU A 38 -0.85 17.19 24.33
N LEU A 39 0.03 16.87 23.40
CA LEU A 39 1.30 16.19 23.70
C LEU A 39 2.18 17.01 24.64
N ASN A 40 2.24 18.34 24.45
CA ASN A 40 2.99 19.22 25.34
C ASN A 40 2.36 19.30 26.74
N ILE A 41 1.04 19.22 26.88
CA ILE A 41 0.38 19.11 28.17
C ILE A 41 0.76 17.77 28.83
N LEU A 42 0.73 16.66 28.09
CA LEU A 42 1.12 15.34 28.59
C LEU A 42 2.61 15.25 28.93
N ASN A 43 3.49 16.10 28.38
CA ASN A 43 4.91 16.16 28.77
C ASN A 43 5.08 16.48 30.27
N THR A 44 4.09 17.09 30.93
CA THR A 44 4.14 17.33 32.39
C THR A 44 4.14 16.04 33.20
N LEU A 45 3.78 14.91 32.61
CA LEU A 45 3.81 13.58 33.21
C LEU A 45 5.17 12.90 33.14
N VAL A 46 6.08 13.38 32.28
CA VAL A 46 7.40 12.77 32.11
C VAL A 46 8.22 12.97 33.39
N GLY A 47 8.67 11.86 33.98
CA GLY A 47 9.43 11.83 35.22
C GLY A 47 8.62 12.12 36.51
N SER A 48 7.28 12.07 36.42
CA SER A 48 6.42 12.23 37.59
C SER A 48 6.72 11.17 38.64
N LYS A 49 6.75 11.60 39.92
CA LYS A 49 6.87 10.71 41.08
C LYS A 49 5.52 10.13 41.53
N ASN A 50 4.42 10.69 41.07
CA ASN A 50 3.05 10.31 41.40
C ASN A 50 2.22 10.19 40.13
N ILE A 51 2.70 9.41 39.16
CA ILE A 51 2.22 9.37 37.77
C ILE A 51 0.71 9.20 37.67
N GLU A 52 0.10 8.33 38.46
CA GLU A 52 -1.35 8.07 38.42
C GLU A 52 -2.20 9.26 38.84
N LYS A 53 -1.75 9.96 39.92
CA LYS A 53 -2.45 11.16 40.42
C LYS A 53 -2.26 12.33 39.45
N ASP A 54 -1.06 12.49 38.92
CA ASP A 54 -0.77 13.57 37.99
C ASP A 54 -1.50 13.34 36.68
N PHE A 55 -1.61 12.10 36.19
CA PHE A 55 -2.44 11.74 35.03
C PHE A 55 -3.91 12.08 35.29
N GLU A 56 -4.48 11.69 36.43
CA GLU A 56 -5.85 12.05 36.83
C GLU A 56 -6.08 13.56 36.79
N ASN A 57 -5.14 14.35 37.37
CA ASN A 57 -5.21 15.81 37.37
C ASN A 57 -5.20 16.37 35.92
N VAL A 58 -4.31 15.83 35.08
CA VAL A 58 -4.19 16.27 33.69
C VAL A 58 -5.46 15.98 32.88
N ILE A 59 -5.97 14.75 32.91
CA ILE A 59 -7.15 14.41 32.10
C ILE A 59 -8.45 14.98 32.64
N THR A 60 -8.53 15.28 33.96
CA THR A 60 -9.66 16.00 34.53
C THR A 60 -9.70 17.44 34.05
N LYS A 61 -8.54 18.09 33.97
CA LYS A 61 -8.42 19.49 33.53
C LYS A 61 -8.39 19.65 32.00
N TYR A 62 -7.81 18.69 31.30
CA TYR A 62 -7.57 18.70 29.86
C TYR A 62 -7.94 17.33 29.25
N PRO A 63 -9.24 16.96 29.24
CA PRO A 63 -9.70 15.66 28.77
C PRO A 63 -9.36 15.39 27.28
N GLU A 64 -9.18 16.44 26.50
CA GLU A 64 -8.76 16.36 25.10
C GLU A 64 -7.38 15.73 24.91
N THR A 65 -6.55 15.67 25.95
CA THR A 65 -5.23 15.03 25.89
C THR A 65 -5.30 13.51 25.68
N LEU A 66 -6.43 12.89 26.05
CA LEU A 66 -6.64 11.45 25.83
C LEU A 66 -6.50 11.03 24.36
N LYS A 67 -6.84 11.92 23.39
CA LYS A 67 -6.70 11.61 21.96
C LYS A 67 -5.26 11.28 21.53
N CYS A 68 -4.26 11.66 22.34
CA CYS A 68 -2.86 11.36 22.05
C CYS A 68 -2.45 9.93 22.45
N ILE A 69 -3.16 9.31 23.38
CA ILE A 69 -2.77 8.02 23.97
C ILE A 69 -2.62 6.90 22.94
N PRO A 70 -3.55 6.73 21.96
CA PRO A 70 -3.39 5.69 20.94
C PRO A 70 -2.08 5.82 20.16
N LEU A 71 -1.67 7.05 19.80
CA LEU A 71 -0.43 7.26 19.07
C LEU A 71 0.80 6.85 19.86
N LEU A 72 0.80 7.03 21.19
CA LEU A 72 1.90 6.56 22.04
C LEU A 72 2.06 5.02 22.03
N LEU A 73 1.02 4.30 21.61
CA LEU A 73 1.01 2.84 21.36
C LEU A 73 1.16 2.47 19.88
N ALA A 74 1.55 3.42 19.04
CA ALA A 74 1.64 3.25 17.58
C ALA A 74 0.30 2.87 16.90
N VAL A 75 -0.82 3.36 17.42
CA VAL A 75 -2.18 3.15 16.92
C VAL A 75 -2.75 4.48 16.44
N ARG A 76 -3.29 4.54 15.22
CA ARG A 76 -3.97 5.72 14.67
C ARG A 76 -5.49 5.72 14.91
N ALA A 77 -6.05 4.60 15.39
CA ALA A 77 -7.47 4.50 15.69
C ALA A 77 -7.82 5.36 16.93
N LYS A 78 -9.03 5.90 16.94
CA LYS A 78 -9.57 6.66 18.07
C LYS A 78 -10.14 5.76 19.19
N GLU A 79 -10.23 4.47 18.91
CA GLU A 79 -10.75 3.46 19.83
C GLU A 79 -9.80 2.28 19.87
N ILE A 80 -9.62 1.68 21.03
CA ILE A 80 -8.78 0.50 21.24
C ILE A 80 -9.60 -0.52 22.04
N SER A 81 -9.83 -1.69 21.43
CA SER A 81 -10.41 -2.84 22.11
C SER A 81 -9.30 -3.67 22.75
N VAL A 82 -9.50 -4.08 24.00
CA VAL A 82 -8.62 -4.98 24.74
C VAL A 82 -9.45 -6.07 25.40
N THR A 83 -8.90 -7.28 25.44
CA THR A 83 -9.52 -8.43 26.12
C THR A 83 -8.44 -9.11 26.98
N ASP A 84 -8.74 -9.35 28.23
CA ASP A 84 -7.88 -10.11 29.14
C ASP A 84 -8.73 -11.00 30.09
N ALA A 85 -8.10 -11.55 31.14
CA ALA A 85 -8.79 -12.40 32.11
C ALA A 85 -9.84 -11.66 32.97
N GLU A 86 -9.81 -10.33 33.00
CA GLU A 86 -10.74 -9.49 33.78
C GLU A 86 -11.93 -9.01 32.96
N GLY A 87 -11.88 -9.12 31.62
CA GLY A 87 -12.97 -8.76 30.75
C GLY A 87 -12.56 -8.22 29.39
N GLU A 88 -13.56 -7.66 28.69
CA GLU A 88 -13.42 -7.02 27.41
C GLU A 88 -13.78 -5.53 27.55
N TYR A 89 -12.93 -4.67 27.02
CA TYR A 89 -13.09 -3.21 27.06
C TYR A 89 -12.88 -2.62 25.67
N ASN A 90 -13.66 -1.59 25.33
CA ASN A 90 -13.46 -0.79 24.12
C ASN A 90 -13.28 0.68 24.52
N PHE A 91 -12.03 1.08 24.72
CA PHE A 91 -11.69 2.45 25.15
C PHE A 91 -11.82 3.43 23.99
N SER A 92 -12.61 4.50 24.18
CA SER A 92 -12.66 5.65 23.26
C SER A 92 -11.76 6.77 23.76
N PHE A 93 -10.87 7.25 22.92
CA PHE A 93 -9.90 8.33 23.21
C PHE A 93 -10.33 9.67 22.60
N SER A 94 -11.45 9.72 21.89
CA SER A 94 -12.05 10.96 21.40
C SER A 94 -13.13 11.50 22.36
N LYS A 95 -13.78 10.60 23.12
CA LYS A 95 -14.80 10.92 24.12
C LYS A 95 -14.77 9.85 25.20
N CYS A 96 -14.42 10.25 26.43
CA CYS A 96 -14.38 9.32 27.57
C CYS A 96 -15.67 8.51 27.67
N ASN A 97 -15.54 7.20 27.65
CA ASN A 97 -16.64 6.23 27.79
C ASN A 97 -16.50 5.35 29.03
N TYR A 98 -15.39 5.48 29.74
CA TYR A 98 -15.10 4.80 31.00
C TYR A 98 -14.67 5.80 32.07
N SER A 99 -14.57 5.33 33.34
CA SER A 99 -14.07 6.12 34.46
C SER A 99 -12.56 6.40 34.33
N ILE A 100 -12.08 7.39 35.07
CA ILE A 100 -10.65 7.72 35.15
C ILE A 100 -9.84 6.51 35.66
N GLU A 101 -10.37 5.72 36.58
CA GLU A 101 -9.69 4.53 37.11
C GLU A 101 -9.49 3.46 36.04
N GLU A 102 -10.46 3.30 35.14
CA GLU A 102 -10.33 2.38 34.00
C GLU A 102 -9.30 2.87 32.99
N TYR A 103 -9.21 4.18 32.70
CA TYR A 103 -8.12 4.74 31.90
C TYR A 103 -6.76 4.61 32.59
N LYS A 104 -6.67 4.77 33.89
CA LYS A 104 -5.42 4.47 34.66
C LYS A 104 -5.05 3.00 34.53
N MET A 105 -6.02 2.09 34.66
CA MET A 105 -5.82 0.66 34.43
C MET A 105 -5.25 0.40 33.03
N PHE A 106 -5.84 1.04 31.99
CA PHE A 106 -5.34 0.94 30.62
C PHE A 106 -3.87 1.41 30.53
N MET A 107 -3.55 2.59 31.06
CA MET A 107 -2.20 3.14 31.04
C MET A 107 -1.19 2.24 31.77
N ARG A 108 -1.62 1.61 32.88
CA ARG A 108 -0.80 0.69 33.67
C ARG A 108 -0.56 -0.63 32.94
N LYS A 109 -1.62 -1.25 32.40
CA LYS A 109 -1.54 -2.54 31.70
C LYS A 109 -0.78 -2.43 30.38
N THR A 110 -0.86 -1.30 29.69
CA THR A 110 -0.09 -1.03 28.46
C THR A 110 1.34 -0.57 28.70
N LYS A 111 1.75 -0.39 29.97
CA LYS A 111 3.07 0.10 30.36
C LYS A 111 3.38 1.54 29.95
N LEU A 112 2.36 2.32 29.58
CA LEU A 112 2.56 3.73 29.27
C LEU A 112 2.97 4.56 30.48
N PHE A 113 2.50 4.21 31.68
CA PHE A 113 3.00 4.86 32.88
C PHE A 113 4.49 4.59 33.09
N ASP A 114 4.97 3.36 32.89
CA ASP A 114 6.39 3.03 33.02
C ASP A 114 7.25 3.82 32.01
N LEU A 115 6.74 4.02 30.78
CA LEU A 115 7.38 4.81 29.74
C LEU A 115 7.60 6.27 30.17
N LEU A 116 6.60 6.87 30.84
CA LEU A 116 6.61 8.27 31.29
C LEU A 116 7.39 8.46 32.57
N GLU A 117 7.12 7.65 33.62
CA GLU A 117 7.69 7.77 34.95
C GLU A 117 9.21 7.57 34.95
N ASN A 118 9.70 6.59 34.20
CA ASN A 118 11.11 6.20 34.20
C ASN A 118 11.97 6.99 33.19
N HIS A 119 11.50 8.11 32.68
CA HIS A 119 12.21 8.92 31.68
C HIS A 119 12.73 8.13 30.49
N ILE A 120 12.03 7.06 30.07
CA ILE A 120 12.36 6.32 28.84
C ILE A 120 12.21 7.25 27.62
N VAL A 121 11.27 8.19 27.71
CA VAL A 121 11.10 9.30 26.77
C VAL A 121 11.27 10.63 27.55
N SER A 122 11.83 11.63 26.87
CA SER A 122 12.01 12.98 27.45
C SER A 122 11.08 14.02 26.83
N ASN A 123 10.55 13.76 25.65
CA ASN A 123 9.63 14.64 24.92
C ASN A 123 8.63 13.80 24.10
N LEU A 124 7.34 13.96 24.39
CA LEU A 124 6.29 13.19 23.71
C LEU A 124 6.03 13.66 22.27
N VAL A 125 6.38 14.91 21.91
CA VAL A 125 6.29 15.37 20.52
C VAL A 125 7.34 14.65 19.68
N ASP A 126 8.58 14.57 20.16
CA ASP A 126 9.66 13.86 19.45
C ASP A 126 9.36 12.36 19.37
N TYR A 127 8.86 11.77 20.47
CA TYR A 127 8.44 10.37 20.50
C TYR A 127 7.32 10.09 19.48
N ALA A 128 6.26 10.91 19.48
CA ALA A 128 5.14 10.80 18.55
C ALA A 128 5.60 10.96 17.08
N THR A 129 6.55 11.86 16.81
CA THR A 129 7.16 12.02 15.49
C THR A 129 7.89 10.75 15.06
N GLY A 130 8.66 10.13 15.96
CA GLY A 130 9.31 8.85 15.71
C GLY A 130 8.32 7.71 15.45
N VAL A 131 7.25 7.65 16.23
CA VAL A 131 6.16 6.67 16.06
C VAL A 131 5.46 6.84 14.71
N GLU A 132 5.05 8.07 14.36
CA GLU A 132 4.41 8.38 13.08
C GLU A 132 5.34 8.06 11.90
N THR A 133 6.64 8.35 12.01
CA THR A 133 7.66 7.97 11.02
C THR A 133 7.70 6.45 10.84
N GLY A 134 7.69 5.70 11.93
CA GLY A 134 7.63 4.24 11.91
C GLY A 134 6.36 3.70 11.26
N LEU A 135 5.21 4.24 11.63
CA LEU A 135 3.91 3.87 11.06
C LEU A 135 3.82 4.19 9.56
N ASP A 136 4.37 5.33 9.14
CA ASP A 136 4.40 5.71 7.73
C ASP A 136 5.37 4.82 6.93
N SER A 137 6.53 4.49 7.50
CA SER A 137 7.49 3.60 6.85
C SER A 137 6.93 2.19 6.58
N ASN A 138 6.02 1.69 7.41
CA ASN A 138 5.32 0.42 7.17
C ASN A 138 4.42 0.47 5.92
N GLY A 139 3.98 1.66 5.52
CA GLY A 139 3.23 1.89 4.28
C GLY A 139 4.05 1.72 2.99
N ARG A 140 5.38 1.53 3.07
CA ARG A 140 6.26 1.33 1.89
C ARG A 140 5.83 0.17 1.00
N LYS A 141 5.31 -0.92 1.58
CA LYS A 141 4.82 -2.07 0.81
C LYS A 141 3.68 -1.68 -0.14
N ASN A 142 2.77 -0.83 0.34
CA ASN A 142 1.65 -0.34 -0.48
C ASN A 142 2.13 0.69 -1.50
N ARG A 143 3.04 1.61 -1.10
CA ARG A 143 3.66 2.56 -2.04
C ARG A 143 4.45 1.85 -3.14
N GLY A 144 5.15 0.75 -2.81
CA GLY A 144 5.89 -0.05 -3.79
C GLY A 144 5.01 -0.62 -4.91
N GLY A 145 3.79 -1.08 -4.61
CA GLY A 145 2.81 -1.51 -5.61
C GLY A 145 2.41 -0.37 -6.55
N HIS A 146 2.06 0.77 -5.99
CA HIS A 146 1.64 1.94 -6.77
C HIS A 146 2.77 2.61 -7.57
N LEU A 147 4.04 2.44 -7.19
CA LEU A 147 5.15 3.03 -7.95
C LEU A 147 5.21 2.50 -9.40
N MET A 148 5.06 1.19 -9.60
CA MET A 148 5.06 0.62 -10.96
C MET A 148 3.84 1.07 -11.74
N GLU A 149 2.66 1.07 -11.11
CA GLU A 149 1.44 1.60 -11.74
C GLU A 149 1.61 3.08 -12.15
N ASN A 150 2.10 3.95 -11.25
CA ASN A 150 2.32 5.36 -11.54
C ASN A 150 3.33 5.57 -12.67
N LEU A 151 4.38 4.76 -12.69
CA LEU A 151 5.38 4.81 -13.74
C LEU A 151 4.75 4.42 -15.09
N VAL A 152 4.04 3.30 -15.17
CA VAL A 152 3.35 2.84 -16.38
C VAL A 152 2.31 3.89 -16.82
N GLU A 153 1.51 4.46 -15.90
CA GLU A 153 0.54 5.51 -16.22
C GLU A 153 1.22 6.72 -16.88
N SER A 154 2.40 7.12 -16.40
CA SER A 154 3.15 8.23 -17.00
C SER A 154 3.54 7.95 -18.46
N TYR A 155 3.90 6.71 -18.78
CA TYR A 155 4.20 6.31 -20.15
C TYR A 155 2.95 6.18 -21.03
N ILE A 156 1.83 5.71 -20.48
CA ILE A 156 0.52 5.68 -21.16
C ILE A 156 0.13 7.11 -21.59
N GLN A 157 0.26 8.08 -20.67
CA GLN A 157 -0.02 9.49 -20.97
C GLN A 157 0.97 10.09 -21.98
N LYS A 158 2.26 9.79 -21.87
CA LYS A 158 3.28 10.23 -22.85
C LYS A 158 3.06 9.64 -24.25
N ALA A 159 2.43 8.46 -24.34
CA ALA A 159 2.04 7.86 -25.62
C ALA A 159 0.80 8.51 -26.23
N GLY A 160 0.15 9.46 -25.55
CA GLY A 160 -0.99 10.23 -26.06
C GLY A 160 -2.35 9.71 -25.60
N PHE A 161 -2.41 8.72 -24.72
CA PHE A 161 -3.67 8.25 -24.16
C PHE A 161 -4.17 9.20 -23.05
N VAL A 162 -5.49 9.40 -23.00
CA VAL A 162 -6.16 10.34 -22.08
C VAL A 162 -7.03 9.58 -21.10
N LYS A 163 -6.86 9.85 -19.81
CA LYS A 163 -7.60 9.20 -18.73
C LYS A 163 -9.10 9.39 -18.88
N ASN A 164 -9.86 8.34 -18.61
CA ASN A 164 -11.33 8.26 -18.75
C ASN A 164 -11.88 8.54 -20.15
N LYS A 165 -10.99 8.60 -21.16
CA LYS A 165 -11.36 8.73 -22.57
C LYS A 165 -10.98 7.46 -23.34
N ASN A 166 -9.70 7.14 -23.39
CA ASN A 166 -9.17 5.98 -24.08
C ASN A 166 -8.21 5.12 -23.22
N TYR A 167 -7.92 5.54 -21.98
CA TYR A 167 -7.43 4.61 -20.95
C TYR A 167 -8.17 4.81 -19.61
N PHE A 168 -8.25 3.72 -18.83
CA PHE A 168 -8.97 3.63 -17.57
C PHE A 168 -8.11 2.89 -16.57
N LYS A 169 -8.24 3.25 -15.27
CA LYS A 169 -7.54 2.55 -14.16
C LYS A 169 -8.51 1.64 -13.43
N GLU A 170 -7.98 0.54 -12.91
CA GLU A 170 -8.66 -0.34 -11.96
C GLU A 170 -10.04 -0.80 -12.42
N MET A 171 -10.18 -1.14 -13.72
CA MET A 171 -11.45 -1.59 -14.30
C MET A 171 -11.73 -3.06 -14.05
N TYR A 172 -12.92 -3.36 -13.59
CA TYR A 172 -13.42 -4.72 -13.47
C TYR A 172 -13.89 -5.30 -14.81
N ILE A 173 -13.86 -6.63 -14.93
CA ILE A 173 -14.31 -7.34 -16.14
C ILE A 173 -15.73 -6.92 -16.56
N HIS A 174 -16.68 -6.91 -15.61
CA HIS A 174 -18.06 -6.55 -15.89
C HIS A 174 -18.22 -5.12 -16.43
N GLU A 175 -17.37 -4.18 -15.98
CA GLU A 175 -17.37 -2.79 -16.49
C GLU A 175 -16.86 -2.73 -17.94
N ILE A 176 -15.84 -3.56 -18.25
CA ILE A 176 -15.29 -3.70 -19.62
C ILE A 176 -16.36 -4.25 -20.57
N GLU A 177 -17.02 -5.35 -20.15
CA GLU A 177 -18.10 -5.99 -20.92
C GLU A 177 -19.26 -5.02 -21.16
N GLN A 178 -19.73 -4.33 -20.11
CA GLN A 178 -20.83 -3.38 -20.21
C GLN A 178 -20.49 -2.19 -21.11
N LYS A 179 -19.23 -1.70 -21.02
CA LYS A 179 -18.81 -0.49 -21.73
C LYS A 179 -18.60 -0.71 -23.24
N TRP A 180 -18.09 -1.89 -23.65
CA TRP A 180 -17.67 -2.15 -25.02
C TRP A 180 -18.33 -3.36 -25.68
N GLY A 181 -19.24 -4.04 -24.99
CA GLY A 181 -20.00 -5.16 -25.54
C GLY A 181 -19.16 -6.38 -25.87
N VAL A 182 -18.00 -6.55 -25.19
CA VAL A 182 -17.12 -7.70 -25.35
C VAL A 182 -17.46 -8.78 -24.35
N ASN A 183 -17.32 -10.06 -24.73
CA ASN A 183 -17.53 -11.18 -23.82
C ASN A 183 -16.17 -11.62 -23.22
N LEU A 184 -16.02 -11.46 -21.93
CA LEU A 184 -14.81 -11.84 -21.17
C LEU A 184 -15.03 -13.07 -20.28
N SER A 185 -16.06 -13.87 -20.52
CA SER A 185 -16.37 -15.06 -19.73
C SER A 185 -15.23 -16.08 -19.68
N ALA A 186 -14.36 -16.12 -20.69
CA ALA A 186 -13.18 -16.98 -20.71
C ALA A 186 -12.19 -16.67 -19.58
N ILE A 187 -12.06 -15.40 -19.18
CA ILE A 187 -11.11 -14.93 -18.15
C ILE A 187 -11.75 -14.71 -16.78
N SER A 188 -13.06 -14.86 -16.65
CA SER A 188 -13.81 -14.73 -15.41
C SER A 188 -14.24 -16.06 -14.81
N ASN A 189 -13.72 -17.20 -15.30
CA ASN A 189 -14.22 -18.53 -14.96
C ASN A 189 -15.75 -18.60 -15.07
N GLN A 190 -16.29 -18.21 -16.23
CA GLN A 190 -17.72 -18.12 -16.51
C GLN A 190 -18.50 -17.21 -15.54
N GLY A 191 -17.90 -16.09 -15.16
CA GLY A 191 -18.52 -15.11 -14.25
C GLY A 191 -18.45 -15.48 -12.77
N LYS A 192 -17.75 -16.57 -12.39
CA LYS A 192 -17.56 -16.97 -10.99
C LYS A 192 -16.44 -16.23 -10.26
N MET A 193 -15.53 -15.60 -11.00
CA MET A 193 -14.43 -14.81 -10.45
C MET A 193 -14.46 -13.41 -11.06
N GLU A 194 -14.50 -12.40 -10.21
CA GLU A 194 -14.34 -11.03 -10.64
C GLU A 194 -12.86 -10.68 -10.63
N LYS A 195 -12.36 -10.20 -11.79
CA LYS A 195 -11.00 -9.72 -11.95
C LYS A 195 -11.02 -8.24 -12.29
N ARG A 196 -10.10 -7.49 -11.67
CA ARG A 196 -9.85 -6.07 -11.94
C ARG A 196 -8.46 -5.95 -12.56
N PHE A 197 -8.34 -5.18 -13.63
CA PHE A 197 -7.09 -4.87 -14.29
C PHE A 197 -6.56 -3.52 -13.83
N ASP A 198 -5.24 -3.38 -13.69
CA ASP A 198 -4.60 -2.12 -13.30
C ASP A 198 -4.90 -1.01 -14.30
N PHE A 199 -4.82 -1.33 -15.61
CA PHE A 199 -5.22 -0.42 -16.68
C PHE A 199 -5.97 -1.14 -17.78
N VAL A 200 -6.83 -0.37 -18.47
CA VAL A 200 -7.46 -0.77 -19.71
C VAL A 200 -7.28 0.35 -20.72
N ILE A 201 -6.71 0.03 -21.90
CA ILE A 201 -6.60 0.97 -23.03
C ILE A 201 -7.55 0.52 -24.12
N LYS A 202 -8.37 1.44 -24.65
CA LYS A 202 -9.26 1.21 -25.78
C LYS A 202 -8.79 2.02 -26.98
N THR A 203 -8.39 1.33 -28.04
CA THR A 203 -8.16 1.90 -29.37
C THR A 203 -9.36 1.63 -30.26
N ASP A 204 -9.35 2.13 -31.49
CA ASP A 204 -10.45 1.88 -32.44
C ASP A 204 -10.65 0.39 -32.74
N LYS A 205 -9.58 -0.40 -32.67
CA LYS A 205 -9.57 -1.81 -33.08
C LYS A 205 -9.51 -2.79 -31.91
N GLN A 206 -8.91 -2.42 -30.78
CA GLN A 206 -8.50 -3.37 -29.75
C GLN A 206 -8.74 -2.81 -28.34
N ILE A 207 -8.99 -3.72 -27.40
CA ILE A 207 -8.98 -3.47 -25.96
C ILE A 207 -7.71 -4.11 -25.42
N TYR A 208 -6.87 -3.32 -24.74
CA TYR A 208 -5.69 -3.82 -24.07
C TYR A 208 -5.97 -3.85 -22.57
N VAL A 209 -5.94 -5.02 -21.94
CA VAL A 209 -6.04 -5.20 -20.50
C VAL A 209 -4.64 -5.39 -19.94
N ILE A 210 -4.29 -4.60 -18.92
CA ILE A 210 -2.90 -4.41 -18.49
C ILE A 210 -2.77 -4.72 -17.00
N GLU A 211 -1.77 -5.51 -16.65
CA GLU A 211 -1.31 -5.76 -15.30
C GLU A 211 0.12 -5.24 -15.13
N THR A 212 0.42 -4.76 -13.93
CA THR A 212 1.74 -4.19 -13.61
C THR A 212 2.28 -4.76 -12.31
N ASN A 213 3.58 -5.01 -12.24
CA ASN A 213 4.24 -5.31 -10.99
C ASN A 213 5.74 -5.05 -11.05
N PHE A 214 6.31 -4.79 -9.87
CA PHE A 214 7.75 -4.66 -9.67
C PHE A 214 8.20 -5.50 -8.48
N TYR A 215 9.21 -6.32 -8.68
CA TYR A 215 9.75 -7.17 -7.62
C TYR A 215 11.24 -6.88 -7.39
N SER A 216 11.52 -6.09 -6.34
CA SER A 216 12.90 -5.78 -5.94
C SER A 216 13.62 -6.97 -5.29
N SER A 217 12.87 -7.92 -4.73
CA SER A 217 13.41 -9.11 -4.05
C SER A 217 12.65 -10.36 -4.43
N GLY A 218 13.29 -11.53 -4.27
CA GLY A 218 12.70 -12.83 -4.54
C GLY A 218 11.63 -13.23 -3.52
N GLY A 219 10.83 -14.24 -3.89
CA GLY A 219 9.78 -14.83 -3.03
C GLY A 219 8.86 -15.75 -3.82
N SER A 220 8.02 -16.54 -3.12
CA SER A 220 7.08 -17.49 -3.75
C SER A 220 6.04 -16.79 -4.64
N LYS A 221 5.65 -15.56 -4.28
CA LYS A 221 4.65 -14.77 -5.02
C LYS A 221 5.03 -14.55 -6.50
N LEU A 222 6.32 -14.44 -6.83
CA LEU A 222 6.77 -14.27 -8.21
C LEU A 222 6.38 -15.47 -9.08
N ASN A 223 6.57 -16.68 -8.56
CA ASN A 223 6.22 -17.91 -9.27
C ASN A 223 4.70 -18.02 -9.48
N GLU A 224 3.92 -17.64 -8.47
CA GLU A 224 2.46 -17.61 -8.55
C GLU A 224 1.99 -16.61 -9.59
N THR A 225 2.56 -15.39 -9.57
CA THR A 225 2.24 -14.33 -10.54
C THR A 225 2.55 -14.77 -11.98
N ALA A 226 3.75 -15.30 -12.24
CA ALA A 226 4.13 -15.74 -13.57
C ALA A 226 3.18 -16.82 -14.12
N ARG A 227 2.84 -17.82 -13.29
CA ARG A 227 1.90 -18.88 -13.69
C ARG A 227 0.49 -18.34 -13.92
N SER A 228 0.00 -17.47 -13.04
CA SER A 228 -1.32 -16.87 -13.17
C SER A 228 -1.43 -16.05 -14.46
N TYR A 229 -0.40 -15.26 -14.79
CA TYR A 229 -0.43 -14.43 -15.99
C TYR A 229 -0.17 -15.22 -17.27
N LYS A 230 0.55 -16.33 -17.19
CA LYS A 230 0.63 -17.29 -18.30
C LYS A 230 -0.74 -17.87 -18.64
N THR A 231 -1.51 -18.28 -17.62
CA THR A 231 -2.88 -18.78 -17.81
C THR A 231 -3.79 -17.67 -18.35
N LEU A 232 -3.76 -16.48 -17.76
CA LEU A 232 -4.54 -15.34 -18.21
C LEU A 232 -4.24 -14.97 -19.66
N ALA A 233 -2.98 -14.99 -20.08
CA ALA A 233 -2.58 -14.73 -21.46
C ALA A 233 -3.21 -15.74 -22.44
N GLN A 234 -3.23 -17.02 -22.07
CA GLN A 234 -3.83 -18.08 -22.88
C GLN A 234 -5.35 -17.92 -22.96
N GLU A 235 -6.02 -17.56 -21.87
CA GLU A 235 -7.45 -17.30 -21.84
C GLU A 235 -7.83 -16.08 -22.69
N VAL A 236 -7.10 -14.96 -22.55
CA VAL A 236 -7.32 -13.74 -23.35
C VAL A 236 -7.05 -13.96 -24.81
N ALA A 237 -6.08 -14.79 -25.19
CA ALA A 237 -5.77 -15.10 -26.59
C ALA A 237 -6.93 -15.76 -27.34
N THR A 238 -7.96 -16.26 -26.64
CA THR A 238 -9.19 -16.79 -27.26
C THR A 238 -10.21 -15.69 -27.63
N ILE A 239 -9.92 -14.42 -27.33
CA ILE A 239 -10.82 -13.28 -27.51
C ILE A 239 -10.20 -12.30 -28.52
N ASP A 240 -10.65 -12.30 -29.75
CA ASP A 240 -10.04 -11.56 -30.88
C ASP A 240 -9.90 -10.05 -30.63
N SER A 241 -10.83 -9.44 -29.88
CA SER A 241 -10.88 -7.99 -29.64
C SER A 241 -10.12 -7.54 -28.41
N VAL A 242 -9.45 -8.47 -27.69
CA VAL A 242 -8.75 -8.16 -26.42
C VAL A 242 -7.31 -8.67 -26.48
N THR A 243 -6.40 -7.87 -25.94
CA THR A 243 -4.99 -8.24 -25.78
C THR A 243 -4.57 -8.02 -24.35
N PHE A 244 -3.96 -9.02 -23.74
CA PHE A 244 -3.35 -8.89 -22.43
C PHE A 244 -1.92 -8.35 -22.56
N ILE A 245 -1.59 -7.30 -21.80
CA ILE A 245 -0.23 -6.76 -21.68
C ILE A 245 0.21 -6.90 -20.22
N TRP A 246 1.41 -7.37 -20.03
CA TRP A 246 2.02 -7.44 -18.72
C TRP A 246 3.28 -6.59 -18.64
N PHE A 247 3.26 -5.52 -17.83
CA PHE A 247 4.46 -4.75 -17.50
C PHE A 247 5.06 -5.27 -16.20
N THR A 248 6.26 -5.83 -16.27
CA THR A 248 6.96 -6.35 -15.09
C THR A 248 8.44 -5.99 -15.13
N ASP A 249 9.02 -5.76 -13.94
CA ASP A 249 10.44 -5.45 -13.80
C ASP A 249 10.91 -5.80 -12.37
N GLY A 250 12.20 -5.66 -12.11
CA GLY A 250 12.81 -5.83 -10.79
C GLY A 250 13.71 -7.07 -10.68
N CYS A 251 14.87 -6.88 -10.04
CA CYS A 251 15.89 -7.93 -9.90
C CYS A 251 15.42 -9.16 -9.12
N GLY A 252 14.30 -9.09 -8.40
CA GLY A 252 13.69 -10.23 -7.72
C GLY A 252 13.36 -11.40 -8.65
N TRP A 253 13.09 -11.12 -9.93
CA TRP A 253 12.82 -12.13 -10.96
C TRP A 253 13.96 -13.10 -11.21
N ASN A 254 15.21 -12.75 -10.86
CA ASN A 254 16.31 -13.70 -10.92
C ASN A 254 16.07 -14.98 -10.11
N SER A 255 15.30 -14.88 -9.00
CA SER A 255 14.93 -16.04 -8.16
C SER A 255 13.80 -16.90 -8.74
N ALA A 256 13.01 -16.37 -9.67
CA ALA A 256 11.87 -17.03 -10.32
C ALA A 256 12.04 -17.09 -11.84
N ARG A 257 13.29 -17.01 -12.33
CA ARG A 257 13.66 -16.87 -13.73
C ARG A 257 12.99 -17.90 -14.63
N HIS A 258 12.94 -19.16 -14.23
CA HIS A 258 12.38 -20.24 -15.04
C HIS A 258 10.87 -20.00 -15.35
N ASN A 259 10.06 -19.67 -14.34
CA ASN A 259 8.64 -19.42 -14.54
C ASN A 259 8.39 -18.13 -15.36
N LEU A 260 9.25 -17.12 -15.21
CA LEU A 260 9.18 -15.90 -16.04
C LEU A 260 9.52 -16.21 -17.51
N GLU A 261 10.58 -17.04 -17.76
CA GLU A 261 10.98 -17.46 -19.10
C GLU A 261 9.87 -18.23 -19.82
N GLU A 262 9.22 -19.18 -19.12
CA GLU A 262 8.06 -19.89 -19.65
C GLU A 262 6.89 -18.97 -20.02
N THR A 263 6.67 -17.89 -19.25
CA THR A 263 5.63 -16.92 -19.57
C THR A 263 6.05 -16.03 -20.73
N PHE A 264 7.30 -15.61 -20.79
CA PHE A 264 7.87 -14.81 -21.87
C PHE A 264 7.79 -15.56 -23.22
N ASP A 265 7.94 -16.89 -23.22
CA ASP A 265 7.86 -17.71 -24.43
C ASP A 265 6.45 -17.85 -25.01
N VAL A 266 5.41 -17.64 -24.21
CA VAL A 266 3.99 -17.76 -24.61
C VAL A 266 3.25 -16.43 -24.69
N LEU A 267 3.78 -15.35 -24.06
CA LEU A 267 3.17 -14.03 -24.02
C LEU A 267 4.09 -13.02 -24.73
N ASP A 268 3.83 -12.72 -25.98
CA ASP A 268 4.61 -11.74 -26.76
C ASP A 268 4.51 -10.31 -26.20
N THR A 269 3.47 -10.03 -25.41
CA THR A 269 3.13 -8.73 -24.83
C THR A 269 3.55 -8.58 -23.37
N VAL A 270 4.57 -9.32 -22.93
CA VAL A 270 5.25 -9.04 -21.66
C VAL A 270 6.38 -8.04 -21.90
N TYR A 271 6.40 -6.95 -21.13
CA TYR A 271 7.32 -5.83 -21.30
C TYR A 271 7.91 -5.40 -19.95
N ASN A 272 9.09 -4.77 -20.01
CA ASN A 272 9.73 -4.16 -18.85
C ASN A 272 9.80 -2.62 -18.99
N ILE A 273 10.48 -1.96 -18.06
CA ILE A 273 10.61 -0.50 -18.06
C ILE A 273 11.43 -0.02 -19.28
N GLN A 274 12.44 -0.78 -19.70
CA GLN A 274 13.23 -0.46 -20.90
C GLN A 274 12.36 -0.47 -22.15
N ASP A 275 11.40 -1.40 -22.27
CA ASP A 275 10.44 -1.45 -23.40
C ASP A 275 9.53 -0.21 -23.38
N LEU A 276 9.09 0.26 -22.19
CA LEU A 276 8.33 1.50 -22.04
C LEU A 276 9.12 2.72 -22.50
N GLU A 277 10.40 2.80 -22.12
CA GLU A 277 11.34 3.87 -22.53
C GLU A 277 11.55 3.86 -24.03
N ASN A 278 11.63 2.69 -24.64
CA ASN A 278 11.73 2.51 -26.08
C ASN A 278 10.42 2.81 -26.83
N GLY A 279 9.34 3.13 -26.10
CA GLY A 279 8.09 3.62 -26.67
C GLY A 279 7.16 2.52 -27.17
N ILE A 280 7.18 1.32 -26.59
CA ILE A 280 6.30 0.19 -26.96
C ILE A 280 4.82 0.58 -27.01
N LEU A 281 4.37 1.48 -26.11
CA LEU A 281 2.98 1.97 -26.07
C LEU A 281 2.57 2.81 -27.28
N LYS A 282 3.50 3.23 -28.14
CA LYS A 282 3.20 3.93 -29.40
C LYS A 282 2.86 2.97 -30.53
N SER A 283 3.11 1.69 -30.34
CA SER A 283 2.85 0.64 -31.32
C SER A 283 1.53 -0.13 -31.11
N ILE A 284 0.75 0.24 -30.09
CA ILE A 284 -0.54 -0.38 -29.73
C ILE A 284 -1.74 0.48 -30.16
#